data_8185fa44d7cd07d58ba7f006b2ee92db
#
_entry.id   8185fa44d7cd07d58ba7f006b2ee92db
#
_cell.length_a   1.000
_cell.length_b   1.000
_cell.length_c   1.000
_cell.angle_alpha   90.00
_cell.angle_beta   90.00
_cell.angle_gamma   90.00
#
_symmetry.space_group_name_H-M   'P 1'
#
loop_
_entity.id
_entity.type
_entity.pdbx_description
1 polymer ?
#
loop_
_entity_poly.entity_id
_entity_poly.type
_entity_poly.pdbx_seq_one_letter_code
_entity_poly.pdbx_strand_id
1 'polypeptide(L)'
;GLIMGNTGDANRMVAAYQWMKYISNTENSAVWSTESGYGFVRTSSANHPLIKEKRDALAQYDKSLSMVKYGKGEPAVPGYYSVRGEVEKAYAAIINGEDIMSTLNQLNKDANEILKDATDN
;
A
#
# COMPACT_ATOMS: atom_id res chain seq x y z
N GLY A 1 -0.36 -3.31 6.10
CA GLY A 1 -0.34 -4.71 6.56
C GLY A 1 -1.13 -4.88 7.83
N LEU A 2 -1.41 -6.14 8.20
CA LEU A 2 -2.03 -6.51 9.48
C LEU A 2 -0.96 -7.00 10.42
N ILE A 3 -0.96 -6.51 11.66
CA ILE A 3 0.00 -6.90 12.70
C ILE A 3 -0.79 -7.34 13.92
N MET A 4 -0.39 -8.47 14.50
CA MET A 4 -0.96 -8.98 15.74
C MET A 4 -0.05 -8.61 16.92
N GLY A 5 -0.60 -7.80 17.85
CA GLY A 5 0.10 -7.48 19.09
C GLY A 5 0.14 -8.67 20.05
N ASN A 6 1.25 -8.86 20.75
CA ASN A 6 1.33 -9.83 21.82
C ASN A 6 0.70 -9.25 23.10
N THR A 7 -0.47 -9.76 23.46
CA THR A 7 -1.21 -9.30 24.66
C THR A 7 -0.89 -10.11 25.93
N GLY A 8 -0.10 -11.19 25.81
CA GLY A 8 0.11 -12.16 26.90
C GLY A 8 -1.08 -13.07 27.18
N ASP A 9 -2.23 -12.85 26.56
CA ASP A 9 -3.45 -13.66 26.68
C ASP A 9 -3.62 -14.56 25.45
N ALA A 10 -3.45 -15.86 25.64
CA ALA A 10 -3.53 -16.84 24.57
C ALA A 10 -4.89 -16.82 23.84
N ASN A 11 -6.00 -16.62 24.54
CA ASN A 11 -7.33 -16.61 23.93
C ASN A 11 -7.53 -15.38 23.02
N ARG A 12 -7.05 -14.22 23.47
CA ARG A 12 -7.08 -13.00 22.64
C ARG A 12 -6.19 -13.14 21.41
N MET A 13 -5.01 -13.75 21.55
CA MET A 13 -4.12 -13.97 20.43
C MET A 13 -4.72 -14.96 19.41
N VAL A 14 -5.36 -16.03 19.88
CA VAL A 14 -6.09 -16.99 19.02
C VAL A 14 -7.23 -16.28 18.27
N ALA A 15 -8.02 -15.47 18.96
CA ALA A 15 -9.10 -14.72 18.34
C ALA A 15 -8.59 -13.74 17.25
N ALA A 16 -7.53 -12.99 17.56
CA ALA A 16 -6.89 -12.08 16.60
C ALA A 16 -6.34 -12.84 15.37
N TYR A 17 -5.69 -13.98 15.58
CA TYR A 17 -5.21 -14.83 14.49
C TYR A 17 -6.36 -15.36 13.63
N GLN A 18 -7.45 -15.81 14.22
CA GLN A 18 -8.63 -16.27 13.51
C GLN A 18 -9.26 -15.16 12.67
N TRP A 19 -9.33 -13.94 13.20
CA TRP A 19 -9.80 -12.77 12.47
C TRP A 19 -8.89 -12.44 11.29
N MET A 20 -7.57 -12.43 11.49
CA MET A 20 -6.60 -12.21 10.40
C MET A 20 -6.73 -13.27 9.30
N LYS A 21 -6.90 -14.53 9.70
CA LYS A 21 -7.12 -15.64 8.76
C LYS A 21 -8.43 -15.48 7.98
N TYR A 22 -9.49 -15.03 8.64
CA TYR A 22 -10.78 -14.75 8.02
C TYR A 22 -10.67 -13.63 6.98
N ILE A 23 -10.18 -12.46 7.35
CA ILE A 23 -10.10 -11.30 6.44
C ILE A 23 -9.13 -11.53 5.27
N SER A 24 -8.11 -12.35 5.46
CA SER A 24 -7.13 -12.69 4.42
C SER A 24 -7.41 -14.00 3.67
N ASN A 25 -8.57 -14.62 3.82
CA ASN A 25 -8.92 -15.80 3.01
C ASN A 25 -9.18 -15.42 1.55
N THR A 26 -9.31 -16.41 0.66
CA THR A 26 -9.46 -16.19 -0.78
C THR A 26 -10.67 -15.33 -1.12
N GLU A 27 -11.83 -15.62 -0.51
CA GLU A 27 -13.10 -14.91 -0.72
C GLU A 27 -13.01 -13.47 -0.25
N ASN A 28 -12.71 -13.26 1.05
CA ASN A 28 -12.68 -11.93 1.64
C ASN A 28 -11.55 -11.05 1.07
N SER A 29 -10.44 -11.66 0.67
CA SER A 29 -9.36 -10.95 -0.03
C SER A 29 -9.79 -10.48 -1.42
N ALA A 30 -10.63 -11.26 -2.12
CA ALA A 30 -11.20 -10.85 -3.41
C ALA A 30 -12.21 -9.72 -3.23
N VAL A 31 -13.15 -9.85 -2.29
CA VAL A 31 -14.13 -8.79 -1.96
C VAL A 31 -13.42 -7.50 -1.58
N TRP A 32 -12.46 -7.56 -0.65
CA TRP A 32 -11.69 -6.37 -0.25
C TRP A 32 -11.01 -5.70 -1.45
N SER A 33 -10.39 -6.49 -2.32
CA SER A 33 -9.67 -5.96 -3.49
C SER A 33 -10.61 -5.28 -4.48
N THR A 34 -11.79 -5.85 -4.72
CA THR A 34 -12.76 -5.28 -5.65
C THR A 34 -13.46 -4.04 -5.12
N GLU A 35 -13.75 -3.98 -3.83
CA GLU A 35 -14.44 -2.85 -3.20
C GLU A 35 -13.50 -1.66 -2.93
N SER A 36 -12.28 -1.94 -2.48
CA SER A 36 -11.33 -0.87 -2.09
C SER A 36 -10.39 -0.43 -3.22
N GLY A 37 -10.25 -1.21 -4.28
CA GLY A 37 -9.24 -0.99 -5.33
C GLY A 37 -7.82 -1.41 -4.95
N TYR A 38 -7.58 -1.89 -3.71
CA TYR A 38 -6.29 -2.47 -3.34
C TYR A 38 -6.07 -3.85 -3.96
N GLY A 39 -4.80 -4.26 -4.08
CA GLY A 39 -4.46 -5.62 -4.50
C GLY A 39 -4.92 -6.68 -3.49
N PHE A 40 -5.26 -7.86 -4.00
CA PHE A 40 -5.55 -9.01 -3.14
C PHE A 40 -4.26 -9.56 -2.50
N VAL A 41 -4.39 -10.11 -1.29
CA VAL A 41 -3.24 -10.62 -0.50
C VAL A 41 -2.97 -12.11 -0.70
N ARG A 42 -3.83 -12.82 -1.44
CA ARG A 42 -3.66 -14.24 -1.76
C ARG A 42 -3.63 -14.48 -3.26
N THR A 43 -2.65 -15.23 -3.73
CA THR A 43 -2.55 -15.63 -5.14
C THR A 43 -3.78 -16.44 -5.61
N SER A 44 -4.40 -17.22 -4.71
CA SER A 44 -5.64 -17.94 -5.01
C SER A 44 -6.83 -17.02 -5.36
N SER A 45 -6.83 -15.78 -4.86
CA SER A 45 -7.87 -14.80 -5.20
C SER A 45 -7.79 -14.30 -6.65
N ALA A 46 -6.64 -14.43 -7.31
CA ALA A 46 -6.47 -14.01 -8.71
C ALA A 46 -7.47 -14.66 -9.68
N ASN A 47 -7.93 -15.86 -9.36
CA ASN A 47 -8.90 -16.59 -10.18
C ASN A 47 -10.34 -16.48 -9.68
N HIS A 48 -10.57 -15.68 -8.63
CA HIS A 48 -11.91 -15.46 -8.08
C HIS A 48 -12.80 -14.74 -9.10
N PRO A 49 -14.09 -15.11 -9.24
CA PRO A 49 -15.01 -14.49 -10.21
C PRO A 49 -15.06 -12.95 -10.11
N LEU A 50 -15.17 -12.40 -8.91
CA LEU A 50 -15.18 -10.94 -8.68
C LEU A 50 -13.92 -10.26 -9.23
N ILE A 51 -12.75 -10.87 -9.04
CA ILE A 51 -11.49 -10.30 -9.55
C ILE A 51 -11.47 -10.34 -11.08
N LYS A 52 -11.93 -11.42 -11.70
CA LYS A 52 -12.01 -11.52 -13.16
C LYS A 52 -12.97 -10.49 -13.73
N GLU A 53 -14.16 -10.37 -13.17
CA GLU A 53 -15.16 -9.39 -13.57
C GLU A 53 -14.61 -7.96 -13.49
N LYS A 54 -13.94 -7.60 -12.37
CA LYS A 54 -13.36 -6.26 -12.20
C LYS A 54 -12.21 -5.98 -13.17
N ARG A 55 -11.39 -6.98 -13.48
CA ARG A 55 -10.32 -6.86 -14.49
C ARG A 55 -10.88 -6.63 -15.89
N ASP A 56 -11.95 -7.32 -16.23
CA ASP A 56 -12.61 -7.18 -17.56
C ASP A 56 -13.32 -5.82 -17.68
N ALA A 57 -13.91 -5.34 -16.58
CA ALA A 57 -14.60 -4.07 -16.54
C ALA A 57 -13.69 -2.83 -16.44
N LEU A 58 -12.48 -2.96 -15.86
CA LEU A 58 -11.61 -1.83 -15.53
C LEU A 58 -10.15 -2.11 -15.91
N ALA A 59 -9.75 -1.62 -17.09
CA ALA A 59 -8.40 -1.83 -17.62
C ALA A 59 -7.29 -1.32 -16.68
N GLN A 60 -7.51 -0.23 -15.92
CA GLN A 60 -6.57 0.29 -14.94
C GLN A 60 -6.35 -0.68 -13.77
N TYR A 61 -7.40 -1.39 -13.34
CA TYR A 61 -7.29 -2.40 -12.31
C TYR A 61 -6.47 -3.60 -12.78
N ASP A 62 -6.75 -4.12 -13.99
CA ASP A 62 -5.95 -5.19 -14.58
C ASP A 62 -4.49 -4.79 -14.75
N LYS A 63 -4.23 -3.57 -15.24
CA LYS A 63 -2.88 -3.04 -15.38
C LYS A 63 -2.15 -2.95 -14.06
N SER A 64 -2.79 -2.44 -13.00
CA SER A 64 -2.18 -2.33 -11.68
C SER A 64 -1.80 -3.69 -11.09
N LEU A 65 -2.68 -4.69 -11.23
CA LEU A 65 -2.38 -6.07 -10.81
C LEU A 65 -1.19 -6.67 -11.58
N SER A 66 -1.09 -6.40 -12.87
CA SER A 66 0.04 -6.87 -13.70
C SER A 66 1.38 -6.30 -13.26
N MET A 67 1.39 -5.15 -12.57
CA MET A 67 2.58 -4.47 -12.08
C MET A 67 3.04 -4.94 -10.69
N VAL A 68 2.23 -5.71 -9.96
CA VAL A 68 2.57 -6.19 -8.60
C VAL A 68 3.92 -6.93 -8.58
N LYS A 69 4.27 -7.65 -9.64
CA LYS A 69 5.55 -8.35 -9.78
C LYS A 69 6.79 -7.43 -9.75
N TYR A 70 6.60 -6.14 -9.99
CA TYR A 70 7.68 -5.13 -9.91
C TYR A 70 7.70 -4.40 -8.58
N GLY A 71 6.73 -4.68 -7.70
CA GLY A 71 6.64 -4.07 -6.37
C GLY A 71 7.87 -4.36 -5.53
N LYS A 72 8.34 -3.35 -4.82
CA LYS A 72 9.41 -3.45 -3.82
C LYS A 72 8.86 -3.04 -2.47
N GLY A 73 9.41 -3.61 -1.41
CA GLY A 73 9.10 -3.18 -0.05
C GLY A 73 9.53 -1.73 0.18
N GLU A 74 8.82 -1.05 1.05
CA GLU A 74 9.20 0.30 1.48
C GLU A 74 10.54 0.24 2.25
N PRO A 75 11.43 1.22 2.06
CA PRO A 75 12.68 1.28 2.81
C PRO A 75 12.45 1.40 4.32
N ALA A 76 13.11 0.58 5.11
CA ALA A 76 13.07 0.65 6.56
C ALA A 76 14.16 1.61 7.08
N VAL A 77 14.02 2.91 6.77
CA VAL A 77 14.96 3.94 7.18
C VAL A 77 14.27 5.02 8.02
N PRO A 78 14.97 5.64 9.00
CA PRO A 78 14.44 6.78 9.74
C PRO A 78 14.01 7.89 8.77
N GLY A 79 12.94 8.62 9.11
CA GLY A 79 12.42 9.71 8.28
C GLY A 79 11.58 9.28 7.06
N TYR A 80 11.56 8.01 6.67
CA TYR A 80 10.81 7.56 5.49
C TYR A 80 9.31 7.95 5.53
N TYR A 81 8.69 7.85 6.69
CA TYR A 81 7.27 8.22 6.83
C TYR A 81 7.01 9.70 6.54
N SER A 82 7.93 10.58 6.96
CA SER A 82 7.86 12.02 6.66
C SER A 82 8.09 12.29 5.17
N VAL A 83 9.06 11.62 4.54
CA VAL A 83 9.29 11.69 3.09
C VAL A 83 8.04 11.27 2.31
N ARG A 84 7.35 10.23 2.75
CA ARG A 84 6.09 9.79 2.13
C ARG A 84 5.02 10.89 2.16
N GLY A 85 4.94 11.65 3.25
CA GLY A 85 4.03 12.80 3.33
C GLY A 85 4.34 13.88 2.29
N GLU A 86 5.61 14.16 2.03
CA GLU A 86 6.00 15.12 0.98
C GLU A 86 5.70 14.57 -0.44
N VAL A 87 5.86 13.27 -0.66
CA VAL A 87 5.43 12.63 -1.93
C VAL A 87 3.94 12.82 -2.18
N GLU A 88 3.10 12.64 -1.15
CA GLU A 88 1.65 12.84 -1.26
C GLU A 88 1.29 14.30 -1.60
N LYS A 89 1.98 15.28 -0.99
CA LYS A 89 1.80 16.71 -1.29
C LYS A 89 2.22 17.04 -2.73
N ALA A 90 3.38 16.57 -3.16
CA ALA A 90 3.87 16.80 -4.51
C ALA A 90 2.94 16.20 -5.57
N TYR A 91 2.43 14.98 -5.32
CA TYR A 91 1.45 14.35 -6.20
C TYR A 91 0.16 15.18 -6.30
N ALA A 92 -0.37 15.66 -5.18
CA ALA A 92 -1.54 16.52 -5.17
C ALA A 92 -1.30 17.85 -5.91
N ALA A 93 -0.13 18.47 -5.75
CA ALA A 93 0.23 19.71 -6.45
C ALA A 93 0.26 19.52 -7.98
N ILE A 94 0.89 18.42 -8.45
CA ILE A 94 0.95 18.10 -9.88
C ILE A 94 -0.45 17.87 -10.48
N ILE A 95 -1.32 17.15 -9.76
CA ILE A 95 -2.71 16.93 -10.22
C ILE A 95 -3.49 18.26 -10.29
N ASN A 96 -3.18 19.20 -9.40
CA ASN A 96 -3.78 20.54 -9.40
C ASN A 96 -3.15 21.52 -10.41
N GLY A 97 -2.21 21.06 -11.23
CA GLY A 97 -1.67 21.81 -12.36
C GLY A 97 -0.34 22.50 -12.13
N GLU A 98 0.34 22.22 -11.00
CA GLU A 98 1.70 22.71 -10.77
C GLU A 98 2.70 22.08 -11.76
N ASP A 99 3.79 22.81 -12.05
CA ASP A 99 4.83 22.30 -12.95
C ASP A 99 5.50 21.03 -12.40
N ILE A 100 5.50 19.98 -13.19
CA ILE A 100 5.97 18.65 -12.78
C ILE A 100 7.43 18.69 -12.37
N MET A 101 8.29 19.31 -13.17
CA MET A 101 9.73 19.26 -12.94
C MET A 101 10.15 20.10 -11.72
N SER A 102 9.56 21.28 -11.56
CA SER A 102 9.83 22.11 -10.38
C SER A 102 9.35 21.44 -9.10
N THR A 103 8.15 20.84 -9.13
CA THR A 103 7.58 20.12 -7.97
C THR A 103 8.42 18.91 -7.59
N LEU A 104 8.86 18.10 -8.55
CA LEU A 104 9.73 16.95 -8.29
C LEU A 104 11.13 17.34 -7.80
N ASN A 105 11.69 18.43 -8.31
CA ASN A 105 12.97 18.96 -7.85
C ASN A 105 12.87 19.46 -6.40
N GLN A 106 11.78 20.13 -6.04
CA GLN A 106 11.54 20.54 -4.66
C GLN A 106 11.36 19.34 -3.74
N LEU A 107 10.52 18.38 -4.13
CA LEU A 107 10.34 17.12 -3.40
C LEU A 107 11.69 16.43 -3.13
N ASN A 108 12.57 16.38 -4.12
CA ASN A 108 13.88 15.74 -3.95
C ASN A 108 14.76 16.46 -2.90
N LYS A 109 14.71 17.79 -2.84
CA LYS A 109 15.40 18.56 -1.79
C LYS A 109 14.84 18.27 -0.42
N ASP A 110 13.53 18.41 -0.26
CA ASP A 110 12.83 18.22 1.02
C ASP A 110 13.03 16.80 1.55
N ALA A 111 12.94 15.79 0.68
CA ALA A 111 13.20 14.40 1.04
C ALA A 111 14.63 14.16 1.55
N ASN A 112 15.64 14.75 0.89
CA ASN A 112 17.03 14.61 1.32
C ASN A 112 17.30 15.33 2.66
N GLU A 113 16.71 16.50 2.89
CA GLU A 113 16.80 17.22 4.17
C GLU A 113 16.17 16.39 5.30
N ILE A 114 14.95 15.88 5.10
CA ILE A 114 14.27 15.03 6.09
C ILE A 114 15.09 13.78 6.42
N LEU A 115 15.64 13.09 5.43
CA LEU A 115 16.44 11.88 5.66
C LEU A 115 17.75 12.21 6.39
N LYS A 116 18.38 13.32 6.07
CA LYS A 116 19.58 13.79 6.76
C LYS A 116 19.30 14.08 8.23
N ASP A 117 18.28 14.88 8.52
CA ASP A 117 17.90 15.26 9.89
C ASP A 117 17.51 14.03 10.73
N ALA A 118 16.89 13.03 10.11
CA ALA A 118 16.49 11.80 10.77
C ALA A 118 17.67 10.84 11.05
N THR A 119 18.79 11.00 10.36
CA THR A 119 20.00 10.15 10.53
C THR A 119 21.07 10.80 11.39
N ASP A 120 21.06 12.14 11.51
CA ASP A 120 22.06 12.91 12.29
C ASP A 120 21.67 13.01 13.79
N ASN A 121 20.49 12.52 14.21
CA ASN A 121 19.99 12.41 15.57
C ASN A 121 20.03 10.97 16.08
#